data_2c78eb1b46636c14b19c59373f07cffb
#
_entry.id   2c78eb1b46636c14b19c59373f07cffb
#
_cell.length_a   1.000
_cell.length_b   1.000
_cell.length_c   1.000
_cell.angle_alpha   90.00
_cell.angle_beta   90.00
_cell.angle_gamma   90.00
#
_symmetry.space_group_name_H-M   'P 1'
#
loop_
_entity.id
_entity.type
_entity.pdbx_description
1 polymer ?
#
loop_
_entity_poly.entity_id
_entity_poly.type
_entity_poly.pdbx_seq_one_letter_code
_entity_poly.pdbx_strand_id
1 'polypeptide(L)'
;GESNGVVPTDGAPLTVGGSALPGGVMMRTADRVGSAVRREEDGAIVTESFTVKPPRGAWAKWPLMRGVVAIRSAVVTGQKSMAIGERLRWEETVPEGEDGVEVEDQPLLGFWGKVGVGIGAVLGVALQVGLFRVGPVVIAKEAGRTGAWFIVADAMIRLMLLLGMLLLMSLLPPFRKILKYHGAEHQAIAAYESVAPLTAGAAAGFSRFHPRCGT
;
A
#
# COMPACT_ATOMS: atom_id res chain seq x y z
N GLY A 1 -7.34 26.39 -9.41
CA GLY A 1 -7.95 25.58 -10.45
C GLY A 1 -8.87 24.57 -9.81
N GLU A 2 -10.16 24.58 -10.15
CA GLU A 2 -11.15 23.63 -9.69
C GLU A 2 -10.81 22.25 -10.28
N SER A 3 -10.44 21.30 -9.44
CA SER A 3 -10.35 19.91 -9.84
C SER A 3 -11.78 19.40 -10.12
N ASN A 4 -12.11 19.23 -11.38
CA ASN A 4 -13.34 18.53 -11.78
C ASN A 4 -13.25 17.06 -11.29
N GLY A 5 -13.76 16.83 -10.09
CA GLY A 5 -14.02 15.49 -9.61
C GLY A 5 -15.04 14.83 -10.54
N VAL A 6 -14.60 13.82 -11.29
CA VAL A 6 -15.51 13.00 -12.09
C VAL A 6 -16.41 12.22 -11.13
N VAL A 7 -17.60 12.78 -10.88
CA VAL A 7 -18.69 12.06 -10.22
C VAL A 7 -19.27 11.08 -11.25
N PRO A 8 -19.42 9.79 -10.93
CA PRO A 8 -20.05 8.83 -11.84
C PRO A 8 -21.47 9.31 -12.19
N THR A 9 -21.84 9.21 -13.44
CA THR A 9 -23.15 9.64 -13.96
C THR A 9 -24.32 8.79 -13.50
N ASP A 10 -24.07 7.70 -12.83
CA ASP A 10 -25.05 6.70 -12.34
C ASP A 10 -25.28 6.71 -10.82
N GLY A 11 -24.76 7.70 -10.11
CA GLY A 11 -25.11 7.97 -8.70
C GLY A 11 -24.62 6.97 -7.65
N ALA A 12 -23.99 5.86 -8.04
CA ALA A 12 -23.37 4.93 -7.10
C ALA A 12 -21.90 5.30 -6.86
N PRO A 13 -21.45 5.41 -5.59
CA PRO A 13 -20.05 5.68 -5.33
C PRO A 13 -19.18 4.52 -5.86
N LEU A 14 -18.19 4.88 -6.70
CA LEU A 14 -17.19 3.90 -7.16
C LEU A 14 -16.49 3.27 -5.95
N THR A 15 -16.28 1.96 -5.99
CA THR A 15 -15.46 1.31 -4.97
C THR A 15 -14.02 1.82 -5.09
N VAL A 16 -13.58 2.55 -4.09
CA VAL A 16 -12.24 3.10 -3.99
C VAL A 16 -11.43 2.29 -2.97
N GLY A 17 -10.24 1.91 -3.36
CA GLY A 17 -9.22 1.40 -2.46
C GLY A 17 -8.08 2.40 -2.37
N GLY A 18 -7.26 2.31 -1.34
CA GLY A 18 -6.12 3.19 -1.20
C GLY A 18 -4.90 2.47 -0.65
N SER A 19 -3.79 3.19 -0.60
CA SER A 19 -2.56 2.77 0.07
C SER A 19 -1.75 3.99 0.45
N ALA A 20 -1.12 3.94 1.64
CA ALA A 20 -0.17 4.95 2.04
C ALA A 20 1.13 4.82 1.24
N LEU A 21 1.67 5.95 0.81
CA LEU A 21 2.97 6.09 0.18
C LEU A 21 3.95 6.82 1.12
N PRO A 22 5.27 6.67 0.93
CA PRO A 22 6.24 7.53 1.60
C PRO A 22 6.01 9.00 1.21
N GLY A 23 5.42 9.77 2.12
CA GLY A 23 5.12 11.19 1.89
C GLY A 23 3.76 11.48 1.25
N GLY A 24 2.89 10.48 1.05
CA GLY A 24 1.61 10.69 0.38
C GLY A 24 0.61 9.55 0.49
N VAL A 25 -0.39 9.61 -0.36
CA VAL A 25 -1.43 8.58 -0.48
C VAL A 25 -1.67 8.24 -1.95
N MET A 26 -2.02 7.00 -2.21
CA MET A 26 -2.50 6.52 -3.49
C MET A 26 -3.95 6.08 -3.34
N MET A 27 -4.80 6.51 -4.27
CA MET A 27 -6.19 6.08 -4.39
C MET A 27 -6.37 5.32 -5.70
N ARG A 28 -7.14 4.24 -5.65
CA ARG A 28 -7.36 3.38 -6.80
C ARG A 28 -8.85 3.09 -6.99
N THR A 29 -9.31 3.23 -8.22
CA THR A 29 -10.56 2.67 -8.72
C THR A 29 -10.28 1.41 -9.56
N ALA A 30 -11.29 0.89 -10.25
CA ALA A 30 -11.13 -0.29 -11.11
C ALA A 30 -10.17 -0.04 -12.29
N ASP A 31 -10.11 1.17 -12.80
CA ASP A 31 -9.44 1.56 -14.05
C ASP A 31 -8.42 2.69 -13.90
N ARG A 32 -8.42 3.42 -12.77
CA ARG A 32 -7.54 4.56 -12.53
C ARG A 32 -6.84 4.47 -11.18
N VAL A 33 -5.64 5.02 -11.14
CA VAL A 33 -4.85 5.22 -9.92
C VAL A 33 -4.41 6.66 -9.88
N GLY A 34 -4.65 7.32 -8.75
CA GLY A 34 -4.15 8.66 -8.47
C GLY A 34 -3.24 8.63 -7.25
N SER A 35 -2.10 9.28 -7.34
CA SER A 35 -1.15 9.45 -6.23
C SER A 35 -1.05 10.94 -5.90
N ALA A 36 -1.11 11.26 -4.61
CA ALA A 36 -0.91 12.61 -4.08
C ALA A 36 0.24 12.57 -3.08
N VAL A 37 1.31 13.29 -3.33
CA VAL A 37 2.54 13.26 -2.54
C VAL A 37 2.92 14.67 -2.13
N ARG A 38 3.39 14.83 -0.89
CA ARG A 38 3.95 16.07 -0.41
C ARG A 38 5.43 16.13 -0.76
N ARG A 39 5.81 17.12 -1.56
CA ARG A 39 7.20 17.40 -1.90
C ARG A 39 8.00 17.79 -0.65
N GLU A 40 9.24 17.31 -0.53
CA GLU A 40 10.07 17.57 0.66
C GLU A 40 10.63 19.00 0.68
N GLU A 41 10.84 19.64 -0.48
CA GLU A 41 11.48 20.94 -0.58
C GLU A 41 10.59 22.10 -0.15
N ASP A 42 9.41 22.18 -0.75
CA ASP A 42 8.47 23.30 -0.57
C ASP A 42 7.20 22.93 0.20
N GLY A 43 7.01 21.63 0.46
CA GLY A 43 5.82 21.11 1.11
C GLY A 43 4.57 21.12 0.23
N ALA A 44 4.68 21.44 -1.06
CA ALA A 44 3.59 21.44 -2.01
C ALA A 44 3.02 20.02 -2.19
N ILE A 45 1.73 19.92 -2.45
CA ILE A 45 1.08 18.64 -2.76
C ILE A 45 1.04 18.51 -4.27
N VAL A 46 1.73 17.48 -4.77
CA VAL A 46 1.77 17.15 -6.20
C VAL A 46 0.94 15.89 -6.43
N THR A 47 0.15 15.89 -7.50
CA THR A 47 -0.73 14.77 -7.86
C THR A 47 -0.38 14.24 -9.23
N GLU A 48 -0.39 12.91 -9.36
CA GLU A 48 -0.24 12.24 -10.65
C GLU A 48 -1.25 11.09 -10.74
N SER A 49 -1.83 10.89 -11.93
CA SER A 49 -2.76 9.79 -12.15
C SER A 49 -2.38 8.99 -13.40
N PHE A 50 -2.69 7.69 -13.37
CA PHE A 50 -2.52 6.81 -14.51
C PHE A 50 -3.64 5.78 -14.62
N THR A 51 -3.86 5.30 -15.85
CA THR A 51 -4.90 4.30 -16.12
C THR A 51 -4.35 2.90 -15.96
N VAL A 52 -5.13 2.03 -15.33
CA VAL A 52 -4.84 0.59 -15.20
C VAL A 52 -5.72 -0.17 -16.18
N LYS A 53 -5.11 -0.76 -17.19
CA LYS A 53 -5.86 -1.58 -18.15
C LYS A 53 -6.20 -2.94 -17.52
N PRO A 54 -7.49 -3.33 -17.46
CA PRO A 54 -7.84 -4.65 -16.97
C PRO A 54 -7.28 -5.74 -17.90
N PRO A 55 -6.91 -6.90 -17.35
CA PRO A 55 -6.39 -7.99 -18.15
C PRO A 55 -7.41 -8.45 -19.18
N ARG A 56 -6.99 -8.53 -20.46
CA ARG A 56 -7.81 -8.94 -21.59
C ARG A 56 -7.60 -10.45 -21.80
N GLY A 57 -8.67 -11.24 -21.67
CA GLY A 57 -8.66 -12.68 -21.97
C GLY A 57 -9.65 -13.47 -21.14
N ALA A 58 -10.29 -14.47 -21.76
CA ALA A 58 -11.24 -15.35 -21.08
C ALA A 58 -10.61 -16.14 -19.91
N TRP A 59 -9.31 -16.45 -20.00
CA TRP A 59 -8.54 -17.12 -18.95
C TRP A 59 -8.46 -16.33 -17.63
N ALA A 60 -8.50 -14.98 -17.72
CA ALA A 60 -8.48 -14.12 -16.53
C ALA A 60 -9.77 -14.22 -15.68
N LYS A 61 -10.83 -14.79 -16.24
CA LYS A 61 -12.12 -15.03 -15.55
C LYS A 61 -12.14 -16.34 -14.77
N TRP A 62 -11.18 -17.25 -14.98
CA TRP A 62 -11.12 -18.51 -14.23
C TRP A 62 -10.84 -18.24 -12.74
N PRO A 63 -11.50 -18.97 -11.83
CA PRO A 63 -11.42 -18.66 -10.38
C PRO A 63 -9.99 -18.56 -9.86
N LEU A 64 -9.11 -19.49 -10.25
CA LEU A 64 -7.71 -19.51 -9.82
C LEU A 64 -6.89 -18.39 -10.48
N MET A 65 -7.07 -18.22 -11.81
CA MET A 65 -6.34 -17.21 -12.58
C MET A 65 -6.74 -15.78 -12.18
N ARG A 66 -8.01 -15.57 -11.81
CA ARG A 66 -8.48 -14.29 -11.29
C ARG A 66 -7.69 -13.85 -10.06
N GLY A 67 -7.40 -14.78 -9.14
CA GLY A 67 -6.57 -14.48 -7.95
C GLY A 67 -5.14 -14.10 -8.32
N VAL A 68 -4.49 -14.87 -9.18
CA VAL A 68 -3.13 -14.59 -9.66
C VAL A 68 -3.05 -13.24 -10.38
N VAL A 69 -4.01 -12.96 -11.25
CA VAL A 69 -4.11 -11.68 -11.98
C VAL A 69 -4.32 -10.51 -11.02
N ALA A 70 -5.19 -10.68 -10.01
CA ALA A 70 -5.43 -9.63 -9.01
C ALA A 70 -4.16 -9.33 -8.20
N ILE A 71 -3.44 -10.35 -7.75
CA ILE A 71 -2.17 -10.18 -7.02
C ILE A 71 -1.14 -9.50 -7.91
N ARG A 72 -0.94 -9.98 -9.15
CA ARG A 72 -0.01 -9.37 -10.09
C ARG A 72 -0.35 -7.90 -10.34
N SER A 73 -1.63 -7.59 -10.59
CA SER A 73 -2.10 -6.22 -10.80
C SER A 73 -1.83 -5.35 -9.56
N ALA A 74 -2.09 -5.86 -8.36
CA ALA A 74 -1.83 -5.14 -7.11
C ALA A 74 -0.34 -4.85 -6.92
N VAL A 75 0.53 -5.84 -7.16
CA VAL A 75 1.99 -5.68 -7.05
C VAL A 75 2.52 -4.67 -8.06
N VAL A 76 2.16 -4.81 -9.35
CA VAL A 76 2.63 -3.91 -10.41
C VAL A 76 2.13 -2.47 -10.15
N THR A 77 0.85 -2.31 -9.80
CA THR A 77 0.29 -1.00 -9.49
C THR A 77 0.95 -0.38 -8.26
N GLY A 78 1.17 -1.17 -7.20
CA GLY A 78 1.83 -0.72 -5.99
C GLY A 78 3.27 -0.27 -6.26
N GLN A 79 4.04 -1.05 -7.02
CA GLN A 79 5.42 -0.68 -7.39
C GLN A 79 5.45 0.60 -8.24
N LYS A 80 4.55 0.73 -9.22
CA LYS A 80 4.44 1.94 -10.05
C LYS A 80 4.09 3.17 -9.21
N SER A 81 3.12 3.04 -8.30
CA SER A 81 2.74 4.15 -7.40
C SER A 81 3.86 4.53 -6.43
N MET A 82 4.63 3.56 -5.93
CA MET A 82 5.81 3.82 -5.10
C MET A 82 6.89 4.59 -5.88
N ALA A 83 7.16 4.19 -7.11
CA ALA A 83 8.15 4.85 -7.97
C ALA A 83 7.73 6.28 -8.33
N ILE A 84 6.45 6.48 -8.66
CA ILE A 84 5.87 7.82 -8.88
C ILE A 84 5.97 8.64 -7.60
N GLY A 85 5.59 8.07 -6.47
CA GLY A 85 5.66 8.74 -5.17
C GLY A 85 7.06 9.20 -4.79
N GLU A 86 8.08 8.37 -5.05
CA GLU A 86 9.48 8.72 -4.80
C GLU A 86 9.97 9.80 -5.76
N ARG A 87 9.62 9.71 -7.04
CA ARG A 87 9.95 10.73 -8.04
C ARG A 87 9.34 12.09 -7.66
N LEU A 88 8.03 12.15 -7.44
CA LEU A 88 7.31 13.38 -7.10
C LEU A 88 7.79 14.04 -5.80
N ARG A 89 8.39 13.24 -4.93
CA ARG A 89 8.92 13.73 -3.64
C ARG A 89 10.18 14.58 -3.81
N TRP A 90 11.00 14.29 -4.85
CA TRP A 90 12.33 14.87 -5.04
C TRP A 90 12.46 15.71 -6.33
N GLU A 91 11.51 15.68 -7.25
CA GLU A 91 11.57 16.47 -8.49
C GLU A 91 11.14 17.93 -8.26
N GLU A 92 12.03 18.86 -8.64
CA GLU A 92 11.81 20.32 -8.56
C GLU A 92 10.72 20.84 -9.51
N THR A 93 10.50 20.17 -10.64
CA THR A 93 9.55 20.61 -11.67
C THR A 93 8.72 19.45 -12.20
N VAL A 94 7.45 19.44 -11.84
CA VAL A 94 6.45 18.66 -12.57
C VAL A 94 5.77 19.65 -13.54
N PRO A 95 5.75 19.40 -14.85
CA PRO A 95 4.99 20.22 -15.79
C PRO A 95 3.52 20.23 -15.36
N GLU A 96 2.98 21.39 -15.05
CA GLU A 96 1.53 21.55 -14.87
C GLU A 96 0.84 21.30 -16.20
N GLY A 97 0.00 20.28 -16.26
CA GLY A 97 -1.01 20.13 -17.28
C GLY A 97 -0.65 19.24 -18.46
N GLU A 98 -0.57 17.94 -18.23
CA GLU A 98 -1.03 16.99 -19.25
C GLU A 98 -1.78 15.87 -18.54
N ASP A 99 -3.10 15.89 -18.70
CA ASP A 99 -3.96 14.76 -18.37
C ASP A 99 -3.51 13.55 -19.21
N GLY A 100 -2.84 12.60 -18.57
CA GLY A 100 -2.46 11.34 -19.19
C GLY A 100 -1.06 11.26 -19.75
N VAL A 101 -0.04 11.60 -18.98
CA VAL A 101 1.30 11.11 -19.27
C VAL A 101 1.25 9.59 -19.19
N GLU A 102 1.22 8.93 -20.37
CA GLU A 102 1.56 7.52 -20.46
C GLU A 102 2.99 7.40 -19.94
N VAL A 103 3.11 7.03 -18.68
CA VAL A 103 4.42 6.66 -18.13
C VAL A 103 4.87 5.47 -18.95
N GLU A 104 5.72 5.78 -19.94
CA GLU A 104 6.39 4.77 -20.76
C GLU A 104 6.94 3.71 -19.81
N ASP A 105 6.69 2.44 -20.09
CA ASP A 105 7.12 1.30 -19.30
C ASP A 105 8.66 1.16 -19.32
N GLN A 106 9.34 2.23 -18.92
CA GLN A 106 10.80 2.14 -18.72
C GLN A 106 11.02 1.20 -17.53
N PRO A 107 11.84 0.18 -17.70
CA PRO A 107 12.15 -0.75 -16.63
C PRO A 107 12.85 0.02 -15.51
N LEU A 108 12.12 0.28 -14.40
CA LEU A 108 12.58 0.99 -13.20
C LEU A 108 13.90 0.47 -12.63
N LEU A 109 14.29 -0.73 -13.03
CA LEU A 109 15.51 -1.39 -12.58
C LEU A 109 16.18 -2.09 -13.76
N GLY A 110 17.46 -1.82 -13.98
CA GLY A 110 18.31 -2.62 -14.86
C GLY A 110 18.40 -4.08 -14.38
N PHE A 111 19.04 -4.94 -15.18
CA PHE A 111 19.18 -6.37 -14.87
C PHE A 111 19.68 -6.63 -13.45
N TRP A 112 20.73 -5.96 -13.01
CA TRP A 112 21.30 -6.10 -11.66
C TRP A 112 20.36 -5.63 -10.56
N GLY A 113 19.56 -4.60 -10.80
CA GLY A 113 18.51 -4.15 -9.87
C GLY A 113 17.43 -5.21 -9.70
N LYS A 114 16.99 -5.87 -10.78
CA LYS A 114 16.02 -6.98 -10.70
C LYS A 114 16.58 -8.18 -9.94
N VAL A 115 17.86 -8.52 -10.17
CA VAL A 115 18.56 -9.58 -9.42
C VAL A 115 18.63 -9.22 -7.93
N GLY A 116 19.01 -7.99 -7.59
CA GLY A 116 19.07 -7.51 -6.21
C GLY A 116 17.71 -7.60 -5.49
N VAL A 117 16.63 -7.16 -6.16
CA VAL A 117 15.26 -7.30 -5.63
C VAL A 117 14.87 -8.77 -5.45
N GLY A 118 15.23 -9.64 -6.40
CA GLY A 118 14.99 -11.09 -6.30
C GLY A 118 15.69 -11.71 -5.09
N ILE A 119 16.96 -11.42 -4.92
CA ILE A 119 17.74 -11.89 -3.75
C ILE A 119 17.16 -11.33 -2.45
N GLY A 120 16.86 -10.03 -2.40
CA GLY A 120 16.23 -9.39 -1.24
C GLY A 120 14.89 -10.01 -0.87
N ALA A 121 14.06 -10.36 -1.86
CA ALA A 121 12.79 -11.05 -1.63
C ALA A 121 13.00 -12.44 -1.04
N VAL A 122 13.94 -13.23 -1.57
CA VAL A 122 14.26 -14.57 -1.04
C VAL A 122 14.77 -14.47 0.40
N LEU A 123 15.70 -13.56 0.67
CA LEU A 123 16.23 -13.34 2.02
C LEU A 123 15.15 -12.85 2.99
N GLY A 124 14.26 -11.96 2.53
CA GLY A 124 13.12 -11.48 3.31
C GLY A 124 12.16 -12.61 3.69
N VAL A 125 11.82 -13.48 2.74
CA VAL A 125 10.99 -14.67 3.01
C VAL A 125 11.70 -15.64 3.96
N ALA A 126 12.99 -15.91 3.74
CA ALA A 126 13.76 -16.78 4.62
C ALA A 126 13.81 -16.23 6.06
N LEU A 127 14.05 -14.93 6.22
CA LEU A 127 14.03 -14.27 7.51
C LEU A 127 12.65 -14.33 8.17
N GLN A 128 11.59 -14.07 7.41
CA GLN A 128 10.21 -14.17 7.90
C GLN A 128 9.88 -15.59 8.38
N VAL A 129 10.20 -16.61 7.58
CA VAL A 129 9.98 -18.02 7.95
C VAL A 129 10.83 -18.39 9.17
N GLY A 130 12.10 -18.00 9.20
CA GLY A 130 12.98 -18.22 10.34
C GLY A 130 12.45 -17.60 11.62
N LEU A 131 12.07 -16.32 11.57
CA LEU A 131 11.63 -15.57 12.74
C LEU A 131 10.24 -16.00 13.23
N PHE A 132 9.28 -16.19 12.35
CA PHE A 132 7.87 -16.40 12.72
C PHE A 132 7.40 -17.86 12.66
N ARG A 133 8.14 -18.74 11.99
CA ARG A 133 7.79 -20.17 11.90
C ARG A 133 8.74 -21.04 12.70
N VAL A 134 10.05 -20.91 12.45
CA VAL A 134 11.06 -21.79 13.06
C VAL A 134 11.39 -21.32 14.47
N GLY A 135 11.66 -20.05 14.67
CA GLY A 135 12.08 -19.48 15.96
C GLY A 135 11.14 -19.83 17.13
N PRO A 136 9.83 -19.57 17.05
CA PRO A 136 8.90 -19.89 18.12
C PRO A 136 8.88 -21.38 18.48
N VAL A 137 8.90 -22.25 17.47
CA VAL A 137 8.93 -23.71 17.65
C VAL A 137 10.19 -24.14 18.38
N VAL A 138 11.36 -23.63 17.98
CA VAL A 138 12.64 -23.95 18.62
C VAL A 138 12.65 -23.46 20.07
N ILE A 139 12.26 -22.21 20.32
CA ILE A 139 12.24 -21.62 21.66
C ILE A 139 11.29 -22.39 22.58
N ALA A 140 10.07 -22.71 22.12
CA ALA A 140 9.09 -23.46 22.90
C ALA A 140 9.60 -24.88 23.24
N LYS A 141 10.32 -25.52 22.30
CA LYS A 141 10.92 -26.84 22.47
C LYS A 141 12.08 -26.82 23.46
N GLU A 142 13.00 -25.86 23.31
CA GLU A 142 14.14 -25.70 24.24
C GLU A 142 13.67 -25.31 25.66
N ALA A 143 12.54 -24.63 25.80
CA ALA A 143 11.91 -24.36 27.08
C ALA A 143 11.28 -25.62 27.74
N GLY A 144 11.49 -26.81 27.17
CA GLY A 144 11.00 -28.10 27.71
C GLY A 144 9.48 -28.23 27.69
N ARG A 145 8.78 -27.47 26.88
CA ARG A 145 7.32 -27.51 26.78
C ARG A 145 6.87 -28.67 25.90
N THR A 146 5.87 -29.41 26.38
CA THR A 146 5.29 -30.57 25.68
C THR A 146 3.77 -30.50 25.71
N GLY A 147 3.10 -31.23 24.81
CA GLY A 147 1.64 -31.29 24.76
C GLY A 147 0.98 -29.93 24.56
N ALA A 148 -0.11 -29.68 25.29
CA ALA A 148 -0.86 -28.42 25.17
C ALA A 148 -0.03 -27.18 25.52
N TRP A 149 0.86 -27.29 26.48
CA TRP A 149 1.75 -26.19 26.88
C TRP A 149 2.73 -25.76 25.80
N PHE A 150 3.16 -26.69 24.95
CA PHE A 150 3.95 -26.34 23.78
C PHE A 150 3.18 -25.44 22.82
N ILE A 151 1.91 -25.79 22.53
CA ILE A 151 1.05 -25.01 21.63
C ILE A 151 0.82 -23.59 22.18
N VAL A 152 0.55 -23.49 23.48
CA VAL A 152 0.33 -22.19 24.14
C VAL A 152 1.62 -21.36 24.09
N ALA A 153 2.76 -21.94 24.41
CA ALA A 153 4.05 -21.24 24.38
C ALA A 153 4.40 -20.76 22.96
N ASP A 154 4.25 -21.61 21.94
CA ASP A 154 4.48 -21.24 20.54
C ASP A 154 3.57 -20.09 20.11
N ALA A 155 2.27 -20.15 20.44
CA ALA A 155 1.32 -19.10 20.12
C ALA A 155 1.66 -17.75 20.82
N MET A 156 2.04 -17.79 22.09
CA MET A 156 2.43 -16.61 22.84
C MET A 156 3.71 -15.96 22.30
N ILE A 157 4.71 -16.77 21.94
CA ILE A 157 5.94 -16.26 21.34
C ILE A 157 5.63 -15.57 19.99
N ARG A 158 4.80 -16.16 19.14
CA ARG A 158 4.36 -15.54 17.88
C ARG A 158 3.63 -14.23 18.11
N LEU A 159 2.72 -14.18 19.06
CA LEU A 159 2.00 -12.98 19.43
C LEU A 159 2.96 -11.88 19.92
N MET A 160 3.91 -12.23 20.80
CA MET A 160 4.92 -11.29 21.29
C MET A 160 5.83 -10.77 20.17
N LEU A 161 6.24 -11.63 19.23
CA LEU A 161 7.02 -11.24 18.07
C LEU A 161 6.24 -10.28 17.16
N LEU A 162 4.96 -10.58 16.91
CA LEU A 162 4.10 -9.71 16.10
C LEU A 162 3.92 -8.34 16.74
N LEU A 163 3.54 -8.31 18.01
CA LEU A 163 3.34 -7.06 18.75
C LEU A 163 4.65 -6.27 18.89
N GLY A 164 5.76 -6.96 19.15
CA GLY A 164 7.09 -6.34 19.23
C GLY A 164 7.51 -5.74 17.90
N MET A 165 7.25 -6.41 16.78
CA MET A 165 7.53 -5.89 15.45
C MET A 165 6.66 -4.67 15.10
N LEU A 166 5.36 -4.72 15.43
CA LEU A 166 4.46 -3.57 15.22
C LEU A 166 4.90 -2.37 16.07
N LEU A 167 5.28 -2.62 17.33
CA LEU A 167 5.80 -1.58 18.21
C LEU A 167 7.10 -0.98 17.65
N LEU A 168 8.05 -1.83 17.25
CA LEU A 168 9.30 -1.39 16.65
C LEU A 168 9.05 -0.53 15.41
N MET A 169 8.16 -0.97 14.51
CA MET A 169 7.78 -0.18 13.34
C MET A 169 7.15 1.16 13.71
N SER A 170 6.31 1.18 14.74
CA SER A 170 5.67 2.43 15.20
C SER A 170 6.66 3.43 15.80
N LEU A 171 7.82 2.97 16.29
CA LEU A 171 8.88 3.83 16.84
C LEU A 171 9.80 4.41 15.76
N LEU A 172 9.93 3.75 14.62
CA LEU A 172 10.82 4.18 13.54
C LEU A 172 10.20 5.35 12.76
N PRO A 173 10.90 6.50 12.61
CA PRO A 173 10.36 7.71 11.99
C PRO A 173 9.79 7.49 10.57
N PRO A 174 10.42 6.72 9.66
CA PRO A 174 9.87 6.48 8.33
C PRO A 174 8.50 5.80 8.36
N PHE A 175 8.36 4.76 9.20
CA PHE A 175 7.10 4.03 9.34
C PHE A 175 6.00 4.87 10.02
N ARG A 176 6.37 5.72 10.99
CA ARG A 176 5.43 6.68 11.58
C ARG A 176 4.85 7.64 10.54
N LYS A 177 5.66 8.11 9.58
CA LYS A 177 5.15 8.91 8.45
C LYS A 177 4.12 8.10 7.65
N ILE A 178 4.44 6.88 7.25
CA ILE A 178 3.52 6.01 6.48
C ILE A 178 2.21 5.76 7.25
N LEU A 179 2.28 5.47 8.55
CA LEU A 179 1.09 5.26 9.38
C LEU A 179 0.20 6.50 9.48
N LYS A 180 0.80 7.72 9.49
CA LYS A 180 0.02 8.97 9.44
C LYS A 180 -0.72 9.11 8.12
N TYR A 181 -0.07 8.83 6.99
CA TYR A 181 -0.71 8.85 5.68
C TYR A 181 -1.76 7.76 5.52
N HIS A 182 -1.54 6.58 6.11
CA HIS A 182 -2.55 5.51 6.14
C HIS A 182 -3.83 5.95 6.87
N GLY A 183 -3.70 6.63 8.02
CA GLY A 183 -4.85 7.21 8.69
C GLY A 183 -5.56 8.30 7.87
N ALA A 184 -4.81 9.12 7.13
CA ALA A 184 -5.38 10.13 6.24
C ALA A 184 -6.08 9.51 5.02
N GLU A 185 -5.55 8.40 4.50
CA GLU A 185 -6.19 7.60 3.45
C GLU A 185 -7.59 7.13 3.89
N HIS A 186 -7.70 6.55 5.09
CA HIS A 186 -8.99 6.12 5.64
C HIS A 186 -9.99 7.26 5.75
N GLN A 187 -9.54 8.42 6.23
CA GLN A 187 -10.38 9.61 6.31
C GLN A 187 -10.86 10.10 4.95
N ALA A 188 -9.99 10.08 3.95
CA ALA A 188 -10.34 10.45 2.58
C ALA A 188 -11.34 9.48 1.94
N ILE A 189 -11.15 8.16 2.13
CA ILE A 189 -12.09 7.14 1.65
C ILE A 189 -13.45 7.31 2.35
N ALA A 190 -13.46 7.50 3.67
CA ALA A 190 -14.70 7.69 4.42
C ALA A 190 -15.46 8.95 3.98
N ALA A 191 -14.75 10.04 3.72
CA ALA A 191 -15.36 11.28 3.18
C ALA A 191 -15.97 11.04 1.79
N TYR A 192 -15.26 10.34 0.91
CA TYR A 192 -15.73 9.99 -0.42
C TYR A 192 -16.98 9.10 -0.37
N GLU A 193 -16.97 8.04 0.43
CA GLU A 193 -18.10 7.11 0.58
C GLU A 193 -19.33 7.77 1.20
N SER A 194 -19.11 8.79 2.04
CA SER A 194 -20.17 9.58 2.67
C SER A 194 -20.68 10.72 1.77
N VAL A 195 -20.19 10.82 0.54
CA VAL A 195 -20.51 11.92 -0.40
C VAL A 195 -20.26 13.29 0.23
N ALA A 196 -19.30 13.39 1.13
CA ALA A 196 -18.91 14.65 1.76
C ALA A 196 -18.00 15.46 0.82
N PRO A 197 -17.87 16.78 1.02
CA PRO A 197 -16.92 17.58 0.27
C PRO A 197 -15.51 17.03 0.39
N LEU A 198 -14.82 16.83 -0.74
CA LEU A 198 -13.45 16.29 -0.76
C LEU A 198 -12.42 17.37 -0.43
N THR A 199 -12.56 17.97 0.75
CA THR A 199 -11.62 18.94 1.29
C THR A 199 -10.90 18.36 2.49
N ALA A 200 -9.68 18.84 2.76
CA ALA A 200 -8.90 18.38 3.90
C ALA A 200 -9.64 18.57 5.24
N GLY A 201 -10.39 19.67 5.38
CA GLY A 201 -11.17 19.95 6.58
C GLY A 201 -12.33 18.97 6.77
N ALA A 202 -13.08 18.66 5.72
CA ALA A 202 -14.19 17.70 5.79
C ALA A 202 -13.66 16.28 6.05
N ALA A 203 -12.60 15.86 5.34
CA ALA A 203 -11.99 14.56 5.53
C ALA A 203 -11.45 14.36 6.97
N ALA A 204 -10.84 15.38 7.57
CA ALA A 204 -10.32 15.34 8.93
C ALA A 204 -11.40 15.05 10.00
N GLY A 205 -12.66 15.31 9.71
CA GLY A 205 -13.79 14.98 10.58
C GLY A 205 -14.14 13.49 10.66
N PHE A 206 -13.64 12.69 9.73
CA PHE A 206 -13.91 11.25 9.70
C PHE A 206 -12.90 10.44 10.53
N SER A 207 -13.33 9.23 10.94
CA SER A 207 -12.48 8.30 11.69
C SER A 207 -11.27 7.85 10.85
N ARG A 208 -10.13 7.73 11.53
CA ARG A 208 -8.93 7.08 10.97
C ARG A 208 -9.04 5.55 10.93
N PHE A 209 -10.03 4.97 11.62
CA PHE A 209 -10.28 3.54 11.58
C PHE A 209 -11.28 3.22 10.49
N HIS A 210 -10.95 2.26 9.65
CA HIS A 210 -11.81 1.83 8.55
C HIS A 210 -12.15 0.34 8.69
N PRO A 211 -13.43 -0.07 8.59
CA PRO A 211 -13.84 -1.46 8.87
C PRO A 211 -13.28 -2.49 7.88
N ARG A 212 -12.81 -2.06 6.70
CA ARG A 212 -12.19 -2.93 5.69
C ARG A 212 -10.68 -3.04 5.82
N CYS A 213 -10.05 -2.30 6.73
CA CYS A 213 -8.62 -2.38 6.96
C CYS A 213 -8.32 -3.43 8.04
N GLY A 214 -7.39 -4.32 7.76
CA GLY A 214 -6.97 -5.38 8.68
C GLY A 214 -5.85 -4.98 9.65
N THR A 215 -5.43 -3.71 9.66
CA THR A 215 -4.35 -3.19 10.52
C THR A 215 -4.83 -2.05 11.39
#